data_6845c8ddb3d39fe953f54bd2281d486d
#
_entry.id   6845c8ddb3d39fe953f54bd2281d486d
#
_cell.length_a   1.000
_cell.length_b   1.000
_cell.length_c   1.000
_cell.angle_alpha   90.00
_cell.angle_beta   90.00
_cell.angle_gamma   90.00
#
_symmetry.space_group_name_H-M   'P 1'
#
loop_
_entity.id
_entity.type
_entity.pdbx_description
1 polymer ?
#
loop_
_entity_poly.entity_id
_entity_poly.type
_entity_poly.pdbx_seq_one_letter_code
_entity_poly.pdbx_strand_id
1 'polypeptide(L)'
;AGYDPETVDIHTVEAILPTLASTGTLTLPSGTRVPLSIAEDIRFIPRTVLPYHVNALTITATGEDGDTILQRTYYSVGGGFVMLQTNDDPLHPEVSSLASSQAGVGIDVPAPHPFASSAQLLAQCQASGLSVADLVRANEEAMRPRDTVNAYLDRIADTMFDCVDAGTSAAGILP
;
A
#
# COMPACT_ATOMS: atom_id res chain seq x y z
N ALA A 1 11.45 4.44 4.22
CA ALA A 1 11.74 5.72 4.90
C ALA A 1 10.68 6.11 5.94
N GLY A 2 9.55 5.38 6.00
CA GLY A 2 8.51 5.60 7.00
C GLY A 2 7.57 6.77 6.72
N TYR A 3 7.53 7.24 5.50
CA TYR A 3 6.55 8.24 5.06
C TYR A 3 5.18 7.59 4.81
N ASP A 4 4.13 8.34 5.09
CA ASP A 4 2.77 7.97 4.71
C ASP A 4 2.60 8.20 3.19
N PRO A 5 2.28 7.17 2.40
CA PRO A 5 2.14 7.30 0.96
C PRO A 5 0.98 8.20 0.51
N GLU A 6 0.00 8.45 1.39
CA GLU A 6 -1.13 9.33 1.09
C GLU A 6 -0.80 10.81 1.22
N THR A 7 0.20 11.17 2.02
CA THR A 7 0.47 12.55 2.39
C THR A 7 1.89 13.01 2.06
N VAL A 8 2.78 12.08 1.69
CA VAL A 8 4.16 12.44 1.36
C VAL A 8 4.22 13.21 0.04
N ASP A 9 4.96 14.31 0.05
CA ASP A 9 5.25 15.05 -1.17
C ASP A 9 6.15 14.24 -2.13
N ILE A 10 5.77 14.20 -3.41
CA ILE A 10 6.47 13.43 -4.46
C ILE A 10 7.93 13.86 -4.56
N HIS A 11 8.22 15.15 -4.49
CA HIS A 11 9.60 15.66 -4.57
C HIS A 11 10.46 15.20 -3.39
N THR A 12 9.85 15.04 -2.20
CA THR A 12 10.51 14.42 -1.06
C THR A 12 10.91 12.99 -1.35
N VAL A 13 10.01 12.20 -1.96
CA VAL A 13 10.30 10.81 -2.35
C VAL A 13 11.40 10.74 -3.40
N GLU A 14 11.33 11.58 -4.44
CA GLU A 14 12.33 11.64 -5.51
C GLU A 14 13.72 12.01 -4.97
N ALA A 15 13.81 12.84 -3.94
CA ALA A 15 15.06 13.25 -3.32
C ALA A 15 15.72 12.17 -2.44
N ILE A 16 14.99 11.12 -2.04
CA ILE A 16 15.50 10.09 -1.11
C ILE A 16 16.70 9.36 -1.72
N LEU A 17 16.56 8.84 -2.94
CA LEU A 17 17.63 8.05 -3.58
C LEU A 17 18.90 8.87 -3.87
N PRO A 18 18.83 10.08 -4.46
CA PRO A 18 20.00 10.92 -4.64
C PRO A 18 20.68 11.29 -3.31
N THR A 19 19.89 11.60 -2.28
CA THR A 19 20.40 11.92 -0.95
C THR A 19 21.11 10.73 -0.33
N LEU A 20 20.47 9.55 -0.39
CA LEU A 20 21.05 8.31 0.12
C LEU A 20 22.36 7.97 -0.61
N ALA A 21 22.38 8.07 -1.95
CA ALA A 21 23.57 7.81 -2.76
C ALA A 21 24.74 8.73 -2.40
N SER A 22 24.47 10.00 -2.05
CA SER A 22 25.51 10.98 -1.71
C SER A 22 25.98 10.91 -0.25
N THR A 23 25.10 10.49 0.67
CA THR A 23 25.38 10.53 2.11
C THR A 23 25.64 9.15 2.73
N GLY A 24 25.23 8.06 2.07
CA GLY A 24 25.25 6.71 2.65
C GLY A 24 24.39 6.57 3.90
N THR A 25 23.41 7.45 4.07
CA THR A 25 22.61 7.52 5.31
C THR A 25 21.15 7.75 4.99
N LEU A 26 20.29 6.86 5.48
CA LEU A 26 18.84 7.02 5.48
C LEU A 26 18.41 7.73 6.77
N THR A 27 17.68 8.84 6.63
CA THR A 27 17.06 9.51 7.78
C THR A 27 15.61 9.09 7.88
N LEU A 28 15.23 8.50 9.01
CA LEU A 28 13.86 8.09 9.31
C LEU A 28 13.02 9.32 9.74
N PRO A 29 11.68 9.26 9.67
CA PRO A 29 10.80 10.34 10.13
C PRO A 29 10.99 10.70 11.62
N SER A 30 11.46 9.74 12.42
CA SER A 30 11.86 9.97 13.83
C SER A 30 13.08 10.89 13.98
N GLY A 31 13.79 11.20 12.89
CA GLY A 31 15.09 11.86 12.90
C GLY A 31 16.27 10.91 13.09
N THR A 32 16.03 9.63 13.34
CA THR A 32 17.09 8.63 13.46
C THR A 32 17.82 8.46 12.14
N ARG A 33 19.14 8.46 12.17
CA ARG A 33 20.00 8.27 11.01
C ARG A 33 20.50 6.82 10.99
N VAL A 34 20.29 6.13 9.89
CA VAL A 34 20.69 4.74 9.69
C VAL A 34 21.66 4.67 8.52
N PRO A 35 22.87 4.12 8.68
CA PRO A 35 23.74 3.83 7.54
C PRO A 35 23.04 2.89 6.57
N LEU A 36 23.06 3.22 5.28
CA LEU A 36 22.48 2.38 4.22
C LEU A 36 23.19 2.67 2.90
N SER A 37 23.84 1.66 2.35
CA SER A 37 24.50 1.70 1.05
C SER A 37 23.58 1.10 0.00
N ILE A 38 23.25 1.88 -1.04
CA ILE A 38 22.43 1.35 -2.16
C ILE A 38 23.11 0.16 -2.82
N ALA A 39 24.44 0.20 -2.95
CA ALA A 39 25.19 -0.82 -3.67
C ALA A 39 25.42 -2.11 -2.85
N GLU A 40 25.53 -1.99 -1.54
CA GLU A 40 25.92 -3.10 -0.65
C GLU A 40 24.71 -3.70 0.08
N ASP A 41 23.77 -2.84 0.53
CA ASP A 41 22.68 -3.27 1.39
C ASP A 41 21.39 -3.57 0.62
N ILE A 42 21.24 -3.04 -0.62
CA ILE A 42 20.07 -3.33 -1.45
C ILE A 42 20.44 -4.43 -2.46
N ARG A 43 19.85 -5.61 -2.28
CA ARG A 43 20.10 -6.78 -3.14
C ARG A 43 18.87 -7.14 -3.94
N PHE A 44 18.97 -7.05 -5.26
CA PHE A 44 17.98 -7.62 -6.16
C PHE A 44 18.33 -9.09 -6.40
N ILE A 45 17.39 -10.00 -6.13
CA ILE A 45 17.57 -11.45 -6.28
C ILE A 45 16.64 -11.93 -7.42
N PRO A 46 16.96 -11.65 -8.68
CA PRO A 46 16.16 -12.11 -9.82
C PRO A 46 16.14 -13.65 -9.85
N ARG A 47 15.03 -14.24 -10.26
CA ARG A 47 14.77 -15.68 -10.32
C ARG A 47 14.48 -16.35 -8.98
N THR A 48 14.43 -15.63 -7.88
CA THR A 48 13.92 -16.14 -6.61
C THR A 48 12.49 -15.67 -6.46
N VAL A 49 11.57 -16.63 -6.36
CA VAL A 49 10.16 -16.38 -6.12
C VAL A 49 9.83 -16.94 -4.75
N LEU A 50 9.38 -16.09 -3.84
CA LEU A 50 8.92 -16.56 -2.54
C LEU A 50 7.55 -17.24 -2.67
N PRO A 51 7.24 -18.26 -1.84
CA PRO A 51 6.07 -19.11 -2.02
C PRO A 51 4.73 -18.36 -2.02
N TYR A 52 4.61 -17.26 -1.27
CA TYR A 52 3.35 -16.52 -1.18
C TYR A 52 3.10 -15.62 -2.41
N HIS A 53 4.11 -14.84 -2.83
CA HIS A 53 3.93 -13.92 -3.97
C HIS A 53 5.29 -13.57 -4.61
N VAL A 54 5.26 -13.27 -5.92
CA VAL A 54 6.48 -12.95 -6.71
C VAL A 54 7.09 -11.60 -6.32
N ASN A 55 6.27 -10.62 -5.93
CA ASN A 55 6.75 -9.29 -5.53
C ASN A 55 6.93 -9.28 -4.01
N ALA A 56 8.15 -9.53 -3.58
CA ALA A 56 8.51 -9.60 -2.18
C ALA A 56 9.70 -8.72 -1.85
N LEU A 57 9.72 -8.21 -0.63
CA LEU A 57 10.82 -7.43 -0.06
C LEU A 57 11.08 -7.91 1.37
N THR A 58 12.32 -8.32 1.66
CA THR A 58 12.76 -8.59 3.03
C THR A 58 13.62 -7.43 3.52
N ILE A 59 13.28 -6.86 4.66
CA ILE A 59 14.05 -5.83 5.36
C ILE A 59 14.68 -6.45 6.59
N THR A 60 15.99 -6.25 6.75
CA THR A 60 16.76 -6.68 7.90
C THR A 60 17.38 -5.46 8.57
N ALA A 61 17.16 -5.29 9.86
CA ALA A 61 17.87 -4.31 10.69
C ALA A 61 18.91 -5.06 11.54
N THR A 62 20.14 -4.55 11.54
CA THR A 62 21.26 -5.10 12.29
C THR A 62 21.75 -4.10 13.34
N GLY A 63 22.27 -4.62 14.46
CA GLY A 63 22.94 -3.82 15.47
C GLY A 63 24.37 -3.46 15.07
N GLU A 64 25.04 -2.66 15.90
CA GLU A 64 26.44 -2.28 15.71
C GLU A 64 27.39 -3.48 15.77
N ASP A 65 27.01 -4.54 16.47
CA ASP A 65 27.69 -5.83 16.58
C ASP A 65 27.49 -6.74 15.34
N GLY A 66 26.60 -6.36 14.42
CA GLY A 66 26.23 -7.13 13.25
C GLY A 66 25.10 -8.14 13.48
N ASP A 67 24.59 -8.25 14.70
CA ASP A 67 23.49 -9.14 15.02
C ASP A 67 22.16 -8.61 14.44
N THR A 68 21.32 -9.52 13.96
CA THR A 68 20.00 -9.17 13.44
C THR A 68 19.06 -8.78 14.58
N ILE A 69 18.63 -7.52 14.58
CA ILE A 69 17.65 -6.99 15.55
C ILE A 69 16.22 -7.31 15.08
N LEU A 70 15.97 -7.16 13.76
CA LEU A 70 14.66 -7.36 13.17
C LEU A 70 14.80 -7.83 11.74
N GLN A 71 14.00 -8.80 11.35
CA GLN A 71 13.78 -9.16 9.95
C GLN A 71 12.28 -9.25 9.66
N ARG A 72 11.83 -8.68 8.53
CA ARG A 72 10.43 -8.71 8.11
C ARG A 72 10.35 -8.89 6.60
N THR A 73 9.46 -9.76 6.17
CA THR A 73 9.16 -9.98 4.76
C THR A 73 7.78 -9.43 4.42
N TYR A 74 7.72 -8.63 3.39
CA TYR A 74 6.52 -7.98 2.87
C TYR A 74 6.26 -8.44 1.45
N TYR A 75 4.98 -8.53 1.09
CA TYR A 75 4.54 -8.91 -0.25
C TYR A 75 3.60 -7.85 -0.79
N SER A 76 3.91 -7.31 -1.98
CA SER A 76 3.00 -6.42 -2.72
C SER A 76 2.13 -7.27 -3.62
N VAL A 77 0.86 -7.41 -3.27
CA VAL A 77 -0.06 -8.35 -3.93
C VAL A 77 -0.96 -7.69 -4.97
N GLY A 78 -0.71 -6.44 -5.30
CA GLY A 78 -1.50 -5.64 -6.25
C GLY A 78 -2.56 -4.78 -5.56
N GLY A 79 -3.10 -3.81 -6.31
CA GLY A 79 -4.12 -2.87 -5.80
C GLY A 79 -3.66 -2.00 -4.62
N GLY A 80 -2.35 -1.86 -4.40
CA GLY A 80 -1.79 -1.13 -3.25
C GLY A 80 -1.75 -1.95 -1.95
N PHE A 81 -2.23 -3.20 -1.96
CA PHE A 81 -2.22 -4.02 -0.76
C PHE A 81 -0.83 -4.60 -0.48
N VAL A 82 -0.43 -4.50 0.79
CA VAL A 82 0.82 -5.07 1.30
C VAL A 82 0.50 -6.07 2.40
N MET A 83 1.07 -7.27 2.26
CA MET A 83 0.97 -8.35 3.25
C MET A 83 2.28 -8.47 4.00
N LEU A 84 2.21 -8.69 5.30
CA LEU A 84 3.35 -8.97 6.18
C LEU A 84 3.39 -10.46 6.49
N GLN A 85 4.55 -11.09 6.33
CA GLN A 85 4.77 -12.44 6.83
C GLN A 85 4.84 -12.42 8.36
N THR A 86 4.04 -13.27 9.01
CA THR A 86 3.89 -13.30 10.47
C THR A 86 4.63 -14.44 11.13
N ASN A 87 5.05 -15.46 10.36
CA ASN A 87 5.87 -16.58 10.84
C ASN A 87 7.26 -16.57 10.18
N ASP A 88 8.18 -17.35 10.74
CA ASP A 88 9.55 -17.48 10.24
C ASP A 88 9.73 -18.68 9.28
N ASP A 89 8.63 -19.34 8.84
CA ASP A 89 8.70 -20.44 7.88
C ASP A 89 8.72 -19.91 6.45
N PRO A 90 9.86 -19.98 5.74
CA PRO A 90 9.96 -19.47 4.37
C PRO A 90 9.25 -20.34 3.35
N LEU A 91 8.86 -21.58 3.68
CA LEU A 91 8.21 -22.52 2.78
C LEU A 91 6.69 -22.46 2.90
N HIS A 92 6.19 -22.14 4.09
CA HIS A 92 4.76 -22.04 4.39
C HIS A 92 4.47 -20.70 5.08
N PRO A 93 4.59 -19.56 4.36
CA PRO A 93 4.40 -18.24 4.95
C PRO A 93 2.95 -18.03 5.40
N GLU A 94 2.78 -17.70 6.67
CA GLU A 94 1.54 -17.11 7.17
C GLU A 94 1.62 -15.59 6.98
N VAL A 95 0.54 -14.98 6.53
CA VAL A 95 0.54 -13.56 6.21
C VAL A 95 -0.67 -12.84 6.80
N SER A 96 -0.47 -11.57 7.14
CA SER A 96 -1.54 -10.65 7.55
C SER A 96 -1.51 -9.38 6.69
N SER A 97 -2.68 -8.78 6.44
CA SER A 97 -2.77 -7.51 5.72
C SER A 97 -2.31 -6.35 6.60
N LEU A 98 -1.43 -5.49 6.09
CA LEU A 98 -1.08 -4.24 6.77
C LEU A 98 -2.24 -3.24 6.77
N ALA A 99 -3.10 -3.26 5.75
CA ALA A 99 -4.27 -2.39 5.69
C ALA A 99 -5.25 -2.64 6.85
N SER A 100 -5.37 -3.89 7.29
CA SER A 100 -6.23 -4.23 8.44
C SER A 100 -5.71 -3.73 9.78
N SER A 101 -4.40 -3.53 9.90
CA SER A 101 -3.77 -3.02 11.13
C SER A 101 -3.73 -1.49 11.19
N GLN A 102 -3.75 -0.81 10.04
CA GLN A 102 -3.70 0.66 9.97
C GLN A 102 -5.09 1.30 9.97
N ALA A 103 -6.11 0.60 9.47
CA ALA A 103 -7.39 1.23 9.20
C ALA A 103 -8.26 1.43 10.46
N GLY A 104 -7.98 0.82 11.60
CA GLY A 104 -8.87 0.93 12.79
C GLY A 104 -10.35 0.68 12.47
N VAL A 105 -10.64 0.28 11.23
CA VAL A 105 -11.97 0.08 10.68
C VAL A 105 -12.32 -1.37 10.95
N GLY A 106 -13.35 -1.59 11.72
CA GLY A 106 -13.89 -2.92 11.98
C GLY A 106 -14.23 -3.63 10.67
N ILE A 107 -13.31 -4.49 10.23
CA ILE A 107 -13.49 -5.33 9.05
C ILE A 107 -14.65 -6.34 9.27
N ASP A 108 -15.18 -6.41 10.48
CA ASP A 108 -16.27 -7.27 10.89
C ASP A 108 -17.67 -6.65 10.78
N VAL A 109 -17.83 -5.44 10.22
CA VAL A 109 -19.16 -4.92 9.96
C VAL A 109 -19.68 -5.55 8.67
N PRO A 110 -20.74 -6.40 8.74
CA PRO A 110 -21.29 -7.02 7.54
C PRO A 110 -21.82 -5.94 6.60
N ALA A 111 -21.45 -6.00 5.34
CA ALA A 111 -22.00 -5.11 4.33
C ALA A 111 -23.53 -5.29 4.25
N PRO A 112 -24.34 -4.23 4.25
CA PRO A 112 -25.80 -4.33 4.12
C PRO A 112 -26.26 -5.05 2.86
N HIS A 113 -25.50 -4.92 1.79
CA HIS A 113 -25.76 -5.52 0.48
C HIS A 113 -24.56 -6.31 -0.02
N PRO A 114 -24.26 -7.49 0.57
CA PRO A 114 -23.07 -8.26 0.21
C PRO A 114 -23.22 -8.87 -1.19
N PHE A 115 -22.14 -8.84 -1.96
CA PHE A 115 -22.05 -9.50 -3.26
C PHE A 115 -20.62 -9.95 -3.55
N ALA A 116 -20.50 -11.09 -4.23
CA ALA A 116 -19.22 -11.64 -4.68
C ALA A 116 -19.17 -11.83 -6.22
N SER A 117 -20.27 -11.54 -6.91
CA SER A 117 -20.37 -11.63 -8.36
C SER A 117 -21.29 -10.56 -8.93
N SER A 118 -21.17 -10.26 -10.24
CA SER A 118 -22.07 -9.32 -10.94
C SER A 118 -23.52 -9.75 -10.87
N ALA A 119 -23.80 -11.05 -10.93
CA ALA A 119 -25.17 -11.56 -10.80
C ALA A 119 -25.78 -11.27 -9.43
N GLN A 120 -25.00 -11.44 -8.35
CA GLN A 120 -25.42 -11.08 -6.99
C GLN A 120 -25.61 -9.56 -6.85
N LEU A 121 -24.71 -8.75 -7.41
CA LEU A 121 -24.85 -7.28 -7.39
C LEU A 121 -26.16 -6.86 -8.04
N LEU A 122 -26.48 -7.37 -9.24
CA LEU A 122 -27.74 -7.06 -9.93
C LEU A 122 -28.95 -7.54 -9.14
N ALA A 123 -28.91 -8.71 -8.54
CA ALA A 123 -29.99 -9.22 -7.69
C ALA A 123 -30.21 -8.32 -6.46
N GLN A 124 -29.15 -7.85 -5.83
CA GLN A 124 -29.23 -6.92 -4.70
C GLN A 124 -29.82 -5.56 -5.14
N CYS A 125 -29.42 -5.03 -6.30
CA CYS A 125 -29.99 -3.81 -6.85
C CYS A 125 -31.50 -3.97 -7.11
N GLN A 126 -31.91 -5.08 -7.70
CA GLN A 126 -33.32 -5.37 -7.98
C GLN A 126 -34.15 -5.52 -6.69
N ALA A 127 -33.60 -6.20 -5.69
CA ALA A 127 -34.28 -6.41 -4.40
C ALA A 127 -34.41 -5.13 -3.57
N SER A 128 -33.40 -4.26 -3.61
CA SER A 128 -33.37 -3.02 -2.80
C SER A 128 -33.95 -1.81 -3.51
N GLY A 129 -34.05 -1.84 -4.86
CA GLY A 129 -34.40 -0.68 -5.70
C GLY A 129 -33.30 0.36 -5.80
N LEU A 130 -32.09 0.05 -5.31
CA LEU A 130 -30.93 0.94 -5.36
C LEU A 130 -30.21 0.82 -6.71
N SER A 131 -29.58 1.94 -7.12
CA SER A 131 -28.59 1.88 -8.19
C SER A 131 -27.34 1.15 -7.70
N VAL A 132 -26.46 0.72 -8.63
CA VAL A 132 -25.16 0.13 -8.27
C VAL A 132 -24.35 1.09 -7.41
N ALA A 133 -24.33 2.37 -7.75
CA ALA A 133 -23.60 3.40 -7.01
C ALA A 133 -24.14 3.58 -5.57
N ASP A 134 -25.48 3.63 -5.42
CA ASP A 134 -26.09 3.79 -4.11
C ASP A 134 -25.90 2.55 -3.22
N LEU A 135 -25.92 1.36 -3.83
CA LEU A 135 -25.71 0.11 -3.13
C LEU A 135 -24.25 0.00 -2.62
N VAL A 136 -23.27 0.31 -3.46
CA VAL A 136 -21.85 0.33 -3.06
C VAL A 136 -21.63 1.40 -1.99
N ARG A 137 -22.23 2.57 -2.15
CA ARG A 137 -22.18 3.64 -1.14
C ARG A 137 -22.76 3.17 0.19
N ALA A 138 -23.90 2.50 0.21
CA ALA A 138 -24.50 1.98 1.45
C ALA A 138 -23.58 0.97 2.16
N ASN A 139 -22.86 0.13 1.41
CA ASN A 139 -21.88 -0.79 1.98
C ASN A 139 -20.69 -0.04 2.61
N GLU A 140 -20.17 1.00 1.94
CA GLU A 140 -19.08 1.82 2.47
C GLU A 140 -19.51 2.64 3.70
N GLU A 141 -20.71 3.20 3.70
CA GLU A 141 -21.24 4.00 4.80
C GLU A 141 -21.57 3.14 6.05
N ALA A 142 -21.75 1.84 5.89
CA ALA A 142 -21.83 0.93 7.03
C ALA A 142 -20.51 0.78 7.79
N MET A 143 -19.38 0.96 7.11
CA MET A 143 -18.05 0.82 7.69
C MET A 143 -17.47 2.15 8.19
N ARG A 144 -17.90 3.27 7.63
CA ARG A 144 -17.34 4.60 7.92
C ARG A 144 -18.34 5.72 7.67
N PRO A 145 -18.20 6.89 8.34
CA PRO A 145 -19.11 8.01 8.15
C PRO A 145 -19.17 8.47 6.69
N ARG A 146 -20.36 8.89 6.23
CA ARG A 146 -20.63 9.41 4.88
C ARG A 146 -19.65 10.50 4.46
N ASP A 147 -19.36 11.46 5.35
CA ASP A 147 -18.47 12.57 5.04
C ASP A 147 -17.03 12.07 4.78
N THR A 148 -16.60 11.03 5.50
CA THR A 148 -15.31 10.37 5.27
C THR A 148 -15.28 9.70 3.90
N VAL A 149 -16.36 8.99 3.51
CA VAL A 149 -16.47 8.36 2.18
C VAL A 149 -16.43 9.41 1.08
N ASN A 150 -17.20 10.50 1.21
CA ASN A 150 -17.24 11.56 0.22
C ASN A 150 -15.87 12.24 0.08
N ALA A 151 -15.26 12.66 1.18
CA ALA A 151 -13.95 13.32 1.15
C ALA A 151 -12.86 12.43 0.52
N TYR A 152 -12.95 11.11 0.72
CA TYR A 152 -12.00 10.17 0.12
C TYR A 152 -12.22 10.03 -1.39
N LEU A 153 -13.48 9.94 -1.84
CA LEU A 153 -13.83 9.88 -3.26
C LEU A 153 -13.46 11.17 -3.99
N ASP A 154 -13.71 12.33 -3.39
CA ASP A 154 -13.32 13.63 -3.93
C ASP A 154 -11.80 13.70 -4.10
N ARG A 155 -11.03 13.29 -3.10
CA ARG A 155 -9.56 13.25 -3.19
C ARG A 155 -9.06 12.32 -4.29
N ILE A 156 -9.68 11.14 -4.46
CA ILE A 156 -9.33 10.24 -5.56
C ILE A 156 -9.60 10.93 -6.91
N ALA A 157 -10.77 11.55 -7.07
CA ALA A 157 -11.13 12.25 -8.30
C ALA A 157 -10.15 13.40 -8.61
N ASP A 158 -9.85 14.24 -7.63
CA ASP A 158 -8.89 15.34 -7.76
C ASP A 158 -7.51 14.82 -8.19
N THR A 159 -7.00 13.79 -7.51
CA THR A 159 -5.71 13.16 -7.86
C THR A 159 -5.70 12.61 -9.29
N MET A 160 -6.82 12.00 -9.74
CA MET A 160 -6.94 11.52 -11.13
C MET A 160 -6.89 12.66 -12.13
N PHE A 161 -7.57 13.78 -11.86
CA PHE A 161 -7.53 14.97 -12.73
C PHE A 161 -6.14 15.61 -12.73
N ASP A 162 -5.49 15.73 -11.58
CA ASP A 162 -4.11 16.22 -11.49
C ASP A 162 -3.14 15.37 -12.33
N CYS A 163 -3.30 14.03 -12.30
CA CYS A 163 -2.52 13.13 -13.14
C CYS A 163 -2.77 13.34 -14.64
N VAL A 164 -4.02 13.58 -15.04
CA VAL A 164 -4.37 13.89 -16.44
C VAL A 164 -3.74 15.21 -16.86
N ASP A 165 -3.85 16.25 -16.04
CA ASP A 165 -3.31 17.57 -16.32
C ASP A 165 -1.78 17.53 -16.39
N ALA A 166 -1.12 16.85 -15.47
CA ALA A 166 0.33 16.64 -15.49
C ALA A 166 0.77 15.89 -16.77
N GLY A 167 0.06 14.80 -17.11
CA GLY A 167 0.39 13.98 -18.28
C GLY A 167 0.17 14.71 -19.61
N THR A 168 -0.88 15.51 -19.72
CA THR A 168 -1.18 16.29 -20.95
C THR A 168 -0.30 17.53 -21.09
N SER A 169 0.24 18.04 -20.00
CA SER A 169 1.16 19.18 -19.97
C SER A 169 2.62 18.78 -20.14
N ALA A 170 2.96 17.52 -19.90
CA ALA A 170 4.32 17.03 -20.03
C ALA A 170 4.76 16.93 -21.51
N ALA A 171 5.96 17.41 -21.80
CA ALA A 171 6.58 17.22 -23.12
C ALA A 171 7.28 15.85 -23.18
N GLY A 172 7.04 15.10 -24.26
CA GLY A 172 7.67 13.81 -24.48
C GLY A 172 6.81 12.88 -25.32
N ILE A 173 7.37 11.69 -25.60
CA ILE A 173 6.67 10.61 -26.28
C ILE A 173 6.68 9.44 -25.30
N LEU A 174 5.53 8.83 -25.08
CA LEU A 174 5.44 7.60 -24.29
C LEU A 174 6.22 6.48 -25.00
N PRO A 175 7.02 5.70 -24.28
CA PRO A 175 7.85 4.63 -24.86
C PRO A 175 7.00 3.47 -25.40
#